data_e9222cc0d593dca3ae3a3d9b10c06761
#
_entry.id   e9222cc0d593dca3ae3a3d9b10c06761
#
_cell.length_a   1.000
_cell.length_b   1.000
_cell.length_c   1.000
_cell.angle_alpha   90.00
_cell.angle_beta   90.00
_cell.angle_gamma   90.00
#
_symmetry.space_group_name_H-M   'P 1'
#
loop_
_entity.id
_entity.type
_entity.pdbx_description
1 polymer ?
#
loop_
_entity_poly.entity_id
_entity_poly.type
_entity_poly.pdbx_seq_one_letter_code
_entity_poly.pdbx_strand_id
1 'polypeptide(L)'
;MGDDRQGEGRARAQGHDVENAARVTCDTCPHHCRLAPGQTGRCHARANVGGAIRAASYGRLTSIALDPIEKKPIARWQPGSLVLSVGGYGCTMSCPFCQNHEIASAGADDVAWREVSPEDLVAMAEGLRARDPRVIGIAYTYNEPLACWEYVRDCARLAHARGLRNVLVSNGMASPSVIAQLSGLIDAANIDLKARGAAAYASLGGDEASVRATIAALAADPVCHLEVTTLVVPGLSDAAEDVDEMAGWLAGLSPDIPYHLTRFFPRFRMADAQPTPVATLRELAAVARRHLRCVLLGNV
;
A
#
# COMPACT_ATOMS: atom_id res chain seq x y z
N MET A 1 -75.33 4.81 -9.53
CA MET A 1 -74.76 4.87 -10.87
C MET A 1 -73.71 6.00 -10.83
N GLY A 2 -72.45 5.71 -10.77
CA GLY A 2 -71.32 6.65 -10.72
C GLY A 2 -70.05 5.82 -10.76
N ASP A 3 -69.44 5.83 -11.92
CA ASP A 3 -68.25 5.06 -12.29
C ASP A 3 -67.01 5.75 -11.73
N ASP A 4 -66.24 5.09 -10.88
CA ASP A 4 -64.93 5.57 -10.40
C ASP A 4 -63.85 4.58 -10.81
N ARG A 5 -63.36 4.75 -12.04
CA ARG A 5 -62.07 4.17 -12.48
C ARG A 5 -61.09 5.30 -12.76
N GLN A 6 -60.25 5.62 -11.79
CA GLN A 6 -58.95 6.31 -12.05
C GLN A 6 -57.97 6.00 -10.91
N GLY A 7 -56.86 5.34 -11.19
CA GLY A 7 -55.76 5.27 -10.21
C GLY A 7 -54.83 4.09 -10.30
N GLU A 8 -54.47 3.60 -11.48
CA GLU A 8 -53.27 2.73 -11.61
C GLU A 8 -52.40 3.23 -12.74
N GLY A 9 -51.34 3.91 -12.42
CA GLY A 9 -50.41 4.37 -13.46
C GLY A 9 -49.35 5.36 -12.99
N ARG A 10 -48.58 5.08 -11.90
CA ARG A 10 -47.34 5.80 -11.60
C ARG A 10 -46.46 5.05 -10.62
N ALA A 11 -45.86 3.94 -11.02
CA ALA A 11 -44.76 3.30 -10.27
C ALA A 11 -43.90 2.36 -11.14
N ARG A 12 -43.49 2.80 -12.34
CA ARG A 12 -42.57 2.02 -13.18
C ARG A 12 -41.61 2.88 -14.01
N ALA A 13 -41.09 3.97 -13.49
CA ALA A 13 -40.17 4.84 -14.23
C ALA A 13 -38.89 5.24 -13.46
N GLN A 14 -38.47 4.54 -12.43
CA GLN A 14 -37.25 4.87 -11.69
C GLN A 14 -36.17 3.77 -11.71
N GLY A 15 -36.41 2.64 -12.37
CA GLY A 15 -35.45 1.51 -12.43
C GLY A 15 -34.52 1.49 -13.65
N HIS A 16 -34.76 2.24 -14.69
CA HIS A 16 -34.04 2.13 -15.98
C HIS A 16 -32.93 3.18 -16.20
N ASP A 17 -32.90 4.27 -15.44
CA ASP A 17 -31.87 5.33 -15.66
C ASP A 17 -30.50 5.04 -15.03
N VAL A 18 -30.39 4.08 -14.12
CA VAL A 18 -29.12 3.74 -13.45
C VAL A 18 -28.25 2.81 -14.31
N GLU A 19 -28.85 1.99 -15.17
CA GLU A 19 -28.09 1.05 -16.02
C GLU A 19 -27.34 1.70 -17.19
N ASN A 20 -27.68 2.91 -17.60
CA ASN A 20 -27.10 3.59 -18.75
C ASN A 20 -26.12 4.70 -18.40
N ALA A 21 -25.80 4.89 -17.11
CA ALA A 21 -24.79 5.85 -16.69
C ALA A 21 -23.37 5.35 -17.06
N ALA A 22 -22.62 6.19 -17.78
CA ALA A 22 -21.30 5.83 -18.29
C ALA A 22 -20.35 5.37 -17.17
N ARG A 23 -19.82 4.15 -17.29
CA ARG A 23 -18.79 3.64 -16.40
C ARG A 23 -17.48 4.41 -16.61
N VAL A 24 -16.79 4.72 -15.53
CA VAL A 24 -15.48 5.38 -15.56
C VAL A 24 -14.39 4.38 -15.17
N THR A 25 -13.29 4.39 -15.91
CA THR A 25 -12.13 3.53 -15.61
C THR A 25 -11.25 4.22 -14.56
N CYS A 26 -10.83 3.44 -13.57
CA CYS A 26 -9.86 3.86 -12.55
C CYS A 26 -8.44 3.50 -13.01
N ASP A 27 -7.57 4.49 -13.15
CA ASP A 27 -6.19 4.33 -13.62
C ASP A 27 -5.15 4.39 -12.49
N THR A 28 -5.58 4.16 -11.24
CA THR A 28 -4.67 4.19 -10.08
C THR A 28 -3.73 3.00 -10.04
N CYS A 29 -4.18 1.83 -10.50
CA CYS A 29 -3.41 0.59 -10.48
C CYS A 29 -3.78 -0.33 -11.67
N PRO A 30 -3.03 -1.41 -11.93
CA PRO A 30 -3.25 -2.32 -13.07
C PRO A 30 -4.62 -3.01 -13.13
N HIS A 31 -5.44 -2.92 -12.09
CA HIS A 31 -6.79 -3.49 -12.14
C HIS A 31 -7.73 -2.76 -13.09
N HIS A 32 -7.49 -1.50 -13.40
CA HIS A 32 -8.31 -0.68 -14.31
C HIS A 32 -9.81 -0.88 -14.12
N CYS A 33 -10.27 -0.82 -12.85
CA CYS A 33 -11.67 -1.07 -12.49
C CYS A 33 -12.61 -0.15 -13.26
N ARG A 34 -13.60 -0.72 -13.96
CA ARG A 34 -14.66 0.02 -14.65
C ARG A 34 -15.86 0.16 -13.74
N LEU A 35 -16.03 1.35 -13.16
CA LEU A 35 -16.97 1.62 -12.07
C LEU A 35 -18.20 2.37 -12.57
N ALA A 36 -19.37 1.84 -12.28
CA ALA A 36 -20.64 2.54 -12.42
C ALA A 36 -20.73 3.68 -11.38
N PRO A 37 -21.62 4.67 -11.55
CA PRO A 37 -21.86 5.70 -10.53
C PRO A 37 -22.16 5.10 -9.17
N GLY A 38 -21.49 5.59 -8.12
CA GLY A 38 -21.59 5.09 -6.75
C GLY A 38 -20.82 3.78 -6.47
N GLN A 39 -20.30 3.10 -7.50
CA GLN A 39 -19.57 1.84 -7.30
C GLN A 39 -18.15 2.10 -6.79
N THR A 40 -17.71 1.26 -5.82
CA THR A 40 -16.30 1.20 -5.36
C THR A 40 -15.50 0.21 -6.19
N GLY A 41 -14.20 0.50 -6.32
CA GLY A 41 -13.23 -0.39 -6.94
C GLY A 41 -12.88 -1.59 -6.05
N ARG A 42 -12.18 -2.56 -6.63
CA ARG A 42 -11.70 -3.78 -5.95
C ARG A 42 -10.91 -3.48 -4.66
N CYS A 43 -10.23 -2.35 -4.60
CA CYS A 43 -9.44 -1.92 -3.45
C CYS A 43 -10.27 -1.31 -2.31
N HIS A 44 -11.58 -1.12 -2.45
CA HIS A 44 -12.50 -0.45 -1.53
C HIS A 44 -12.15 1.01 -1.19
N ALA A 45 -10.99 1.52 -1.64
CA ALA A 45 -10.51 2.88 -1.37
C ALA A 45 -10.83 3.89 -2.47
N ARG A 46 -11.32 3.44 -3.64
CA ARG A 46 -11.65 4.28 -4.80
C ARG A 46 -13.09 4.07 -5.21
N ALA A 47 -13.78 5.15 -5.61
CA ALA A 47 -15.17 5.08 -6.06
C ALA A 47 -15.42 6.02 -7.24
N ASN A 48 -16.45 5.69 -8.04
CA ASN A 48 -17.02 6.62 -9.01
C ASN A 48 -18.02 7.54 -8.29
N VAL A 49 -17.65 8.77 -8.07
CA VAL A 49 -18.49 9.80 -7.44
C VAL A 49 -18.78 10.89 -8.47
N GLY A 50 -20.03 11.01 -8.86
CA GLY A 50 -20.46 12.04 -9.83
C GLY A 50 -19.80 11.93 -11.21
N GLY A 51 -19.51 10.72 -11.69
CA GLY A 51 -18.88 10.48 -12.99
C GLY A 51 -17.35 10.63 -13.01
N ALA A 52 -16.73 10.75 -11.85
CA ALA A 52 -15.26 10.81 -11.71
C ALA A 52 -14.76 9.83 -10.65
N ILE A 53 -13.55 9.28 -10.88
CA ILE A 53 -12.89 8.44 -9.86
C ILE A 53 -12.35 9.33 -8.74
N ARG A 54 -12.74 9.01 -7.51
CA ARG A 54 -12.32 9.71 -6.29
C ARG A 54 -11.73 8.73 -5.29
N ALA A 55 -10.81 9.21 -4.46
CA ALA A 55 -10.34 8.48 -3.30
C ALA A 55 -11.42 8.51 -2.21
N ALA A 56 -12.17 7.42 -2.07
CA ALA A 56 -13.22 7.29 -1.05
C ALA A 56 -12.64 7.23 0.37
N SER A 57 -11.37 6.85 0.51
CA SER A 57 -10.65 6.80 1.79
C SER A 57 -9.83 8.08 2.09
N TYR A 58 -9.98 9.16 1.30
CA TYR A 58 -9.23 10.40 1.51
C TYR A 58 -9.49 10.98 2.91
N GLY A 59 -8.41 11.14 3.69
CA GLY A 59 -8.48 11.63 5.05
C GLY A 59 -9.12 10.70 6.09
N ARG A 60 -9.56 9.49 5.70
CA ARG A 60 -10.22 8.53 6.58
C ARG A 60 -9.22 7.54 7.15
N LEU A 61 -8.73 7.82 8.37
CA LEU A 61 -7.70 7.04 9.02
C LEU A 61 -8.30 6.05 10.02
N THR A 62 -7.90 4.77 9.88
CA THR A 62 -8.25 3.67 10.80
C THR A 62 -7.18 3.46 11.87
N SER A 63 -5.95 3.88 11.56
CA SER A 63 -4.78 3.61 12.41
C SER A 63 -3.88 4.84 12.48
N ILE A 64 -3.46 5.20 13.69
CA ILE A 64 -2.46 6.24 13.95
C ILE A 64 -1.63 5.78 15.14
N ALA A 65 -0.30 5.72 14.97
CA ALA A 65 0.64 5.33 16.02
C ALA A 65 1.99 6.03 15.84
N LEU A 66 2.71 6.22 16.92
CA LEU A 66 4.12 6.62 16.88
C LEU A 66 4.97 5.36 16.92
N ASP A 67 5.74 5.13 15.86
CA ASP A 67 6.53 3.92 15.69
C ASP A 67 8.01 4.22 15.42
N PRO A 68 8.93 3.35 15.87
CA PRO A 68 10.30 3.33 15.35
C PRO A 68 10.32 3.13 13.83
N ILE A 69 11.26 3.77 13.15
CA ILE A 69 11.39 3.70 11.70
C ILE A 69 11.70 2.26 11.23
N GLU A 70 12.38 1.49 12.05
CA GLU A 70 12.72 0.08 11.79
C GLU A 70 11.48 -0.82 11.67
N LYS A 71 10.35 -0.44 12.27
CA LYS A 71 9.06 -1.11 12.06
C LYS A 71 8.47 -0.88 10.65
N LYS A 72 9.03 0.06 9.89
CA LYS A 72 8.65 0.33 8.49
C LYS A 72 9.54 -0.41 7.50
N PRO A 73 10.19 -1.49 7.90
CA PRO A 73 11.44 -2.13 7.46
C PRO A 73 12.39 -1.14 6.73
N ILE A 74 12.71 -0.03 7.39
CA ILE A 74 13.72 0.93 6.95
C ILE A 74 14.80 0.95 8.02
N ALA A 75 15.92 0.28 7.74
CA ALA A 75 16.99 0.05 8.71
C ALA A 75 18.27 0.84 8.40
N ARG A 76 18.37 1.38 7.18
CA ARG A 76 19.59 2.05 6.71
C ARG A 76 19.42 3.54 6.49
N TRP A 77 18.26 4.08 6.82
CA TRP A 77 17.96 5.51 6.76
C TRP A 77 17.45 6.02 8.10
N GLN A 78 18.15 6.97 8.69
CA GLN A 78 17.82 7.61 9.98
C GLN A 78 17.50 6.61 11.12
N PRO A 79 18.36 5.62 11.40
CA PRO A 79 18.07 4.60 12.41
C PRO A 79 17.86 5.20 13.80
N GLY A 80 16.92 4.63 14.56
CA GLY A 80 16.53 5.09 15.90
C GLY A 80 15.56 6.27 15.90
N SER A 81 15.14 6.77 14.71
CA SER A 81 14.12 7.81 14.61
C SER A 81 12.72 7.24 14.79
N LEU A 82 11.77 8.16 15.04
CA LEU A 82 10.35 7.86 15.17
C LEU A 82 9.57 8.53 14.03
N VAL A 83 8.49 7.88 13.60
CA VAL A 83 7.57 8.39 12.59
C VAL A 83 6.13 8.26 13.05
N LEU A 84 5.32 9.27 12.78
CA LEU A 84 3.87 9.19 12.94
C LEU A 84 3.31 8.32 11.83
N SER A 85 3.01 7.07 12.16
CA SER A 85 2.49 6.08 11.22
C SER A 85 0.99 6.19 11.08
N VAL A 86 0.50 6.28 9.86
CA VAL A 86 -0.92 6.40 9.56
C VAL A 86 -1.35 5.40 8.48
N GLY A 87 -2.58 4.92 8.58
CA GLY A 87 -3.23 4.11 7.58
C GLY A 87 -4.73 4.31 7.55
N GLY A 88 -5.28 4.17 6.36
CA GLY A 88 -6.72 4.16 6.13
C GLY A 88 -7.25 2.72 6.01
N TYR A 89 -8.18 2.52 5.07
CA TYR A 89 -8.73 1.21 4.73
C TYR A 89 -8.56 0.91 3.23
N GLY A 90 -8.68 -0.38 2.89
CA GLY A 90 -8.58 -0.87 1.53
C GLY A 90 -7.15 -1.14 1.06
N CYS A 91 -7.03 -2.02 0.06
CA CYS A 91 -5.77 -2.43 -0.54
C CYS A 91 -5.95 -2.87 -1.99
N THR A 92 -4.98 -2.62 -2.84
CA THR A 92 -4.97 -3.05 -4.24
C THR A 92 -4.73 -4.55 -4.41
N MET A 93 -4.25 -5.25 -3.36
CA MET A 93 -3.99 -6.69 -3.33
C MET A 93 -4.91 -7.40 -2.32
N SER A 94 -4.94 -8.75 -2.37
CA SER A 94 -5.75 -9.62 -1.50
C SER A 94 -4.94 -10.77 -0.91
N CYS A 95 -3.77 -10.46 -0.35
CA CYS A 95 -2.83 -11.45 0.18
C CYS A 95 -3.47 -12.32 1.27
N PRO A 96 -3.42 -13.65 1.18
CA PRO A 96 -4.06 -14.55 2.15
C PRO A 96 -3.39 -14.55 3.53
N PHE A 97 -2.19 -14.00 3.63
CA PHE A 97 -1.39 -13.88 4.85
C PHE A 97 -1.37 -12.46 5.43
N CYS A 98 -2.26 -11.56 4.98
CA CYS A 98 -2.20 -10.15 5.35
C CYS A 98 -2.34 -9.96 6.87
N GLN A 99 -1.33 -9.34 7.49
CA GLN A 99 -1.32 -9.04 8.92
C GLN A 99 -2.41 -8.03 9.29
N ASN A 100 -2.66 -7.07 8.39
CA ASN A 100 -3.62 -5.98 8.58
C ASN A 100 -4.92 -6.21 7.78
N HIS A 101 -5.33 -7.48 7.61
CA HIS A 101 -6.47 -7.84 6.77
C HIS A 101 -7.77 -7.16 7.18
N GLU A 102 -7.96 -6.88 8.47
CA GLU A 102 -9.17 -6.22 8.99
C GLU A 102 -9.40 -4.84 8.35
N ILE A 103 -8.34 -4.07 8.12
CA ILE A 103 -8.43 -2.76 7.45
C ILE A 103 -8.13 -2.85 5.95
N ALA A 104 -7.22 -3.75 5.53
CA ALA A 104 -6.82 -3.87 4.13
C ALA A 104 -7.92 -4.46 3.23
N SER A 105 -8.81 -5.31 3.77
CA SER A 105 -9.94 -5.89 3.03
C SER A 105 -11.25 -5.10 3.20
N ALA A 106 -11.24 -4.05 4.01
CA ALA A 106 -12.43 -3.31 4.43
C ALA A 106 -12.78 -2.17 3.47
N GLY A 107 -14.06 -1.84 3.45
CA GLY A 107 -14.61 -0.58 2.95
C GLY A 107 -14.95 0.39 4.09
N ALA A 108 -15.54 1.51 3.74
CA ALA A 108 -15.87 2.57 4.69
C ALA A 108 -16.86 2.14 5.80
N ASP A 109 -17.74 1.19 5.49
CA ASP A 109 -18.79 0.73 6.40
C ASP A 109 -18.37 -0.47 7.26
N ASP A 110 -17.20 -1.07 6.96
CA ASP A 110 -16.71 -2.28 7.61
C ASP A 110 -15.80 -1.99 8.82
N VAL A 111 -15.24 -0.77 8.91
CA VAL A 111 -14.27 -0.40 9.94
C VAL A 111 -14.53 0.99 10.49
N ALA A 112 -14.19 1.19 11.77
CA ALA A 112 -14.18 2.53 12.35
C ALA A 112 -13.01 3.34 11.79
N TRP A 113 -13.28 4.57 11.40
CA TRP A 113 -12.29 5.54 10.95
C TRP A 113 -12.61 6.93 11.49
N ARG A 114 -11.63 7.80 11.47
CA ARG A 114 -11.80 9.22 11.76
C ARG A 114 -11.33 10.06 10.59
N GLU A 115 -11.97 11.18 10.35
CA GLU A 115 -11.51 12.14 9.35
C GLU A 115 -10.35 12.96 9.91
N VAL A 116 -9.27 13.04 9.17
CA VAL A 116 -8.07 13.80 9.50
C VAL A 116 -7.62 14.52 8.22
N SER A 117 -7.68 15.85 8.24
CA SER A 117 -7.19 16.64 7.12
C SER A 117 -5.66 16.51 6.98
N PRO A 118 -5.07 16.81 5.81
CA PRO A 118 -3.62 16.89 5.66
C PRO A 118 -2.99 17.89 6.65
N GLU A 119 -3.62 19.01 6.90
CA GLU A 119 -3.18 20.04 7.84
C GLU A 119 -3.15 19.51 9.29
N ASP A 120 -4.20 18.80 9.71
CA ASP A 120 -4.29 18.22 11.06
C ASP A 120 -3.25 17.11 11.25
N LEU A 121 -3.03 16.27 10.22
CA LEU A 121 -2.01 15.22 10.28
C LEU A 121 -0.61 15.81 10.44
N VAL A 122 -0.28 16.83 9.67
CA VAL A 122 1.02 17.51 9.76
C VAL A 122 1.18 18.22 11.10
N ALA A 123 0.14 18.89 11.59
CA ALA A 123 0.16 19.53 12.92
C ALA A 123 0.37 18.51 14.05
N MET A 124 -0.24 17.32 13.97
CA MET A 124 0.03 16.22 14.91
C MET A 124 1.50 15.80 14.89
N ALA A 125 2.10 15.63 13.71
CA ALA A 125 3.51 15.26 13.59
C ALA A 125 4.45 16.34 14.15
N GLU A 126 4.17 17.62 13.89
CA GLU A 126 4.91 18.76 14.46
C GLU A 126 4.81 18.80 15.99
N GLY A 127 3.60 18.59 16.53
CA GLY A 127 3.38 18.54 17.97
C GLY A 127 4.11 17.38 18.66
N LEU A 128 4.24 16.23 17.99
CA LEU A 128 5.05 15.11 18.47
C LEU A 128 6.54 15.43 18.40
N ARG A 129 7.03 16.01 17.30
CA ARG A 129 8.44 16.41 17.14
C ARG A 129 8.87 17.45 18.16
N ALA A 130 7.99 18.37 18.53
CA ALA A 130 8.27 19.36 19.56
C ALA A 130 8.48 18.74 20.96
N ARG A 131 7.93 17.54 21.21
CA ARG A 131 8.07 16.78 22.47
C ARG A 131 9.22 15.78 22.42
N ASP A 132 9.48 15.21 21.26
CA ASP A 132 10.56 14.24 21.03
C ASP A 132 11.23 14.51 19.68
N PRO A 133 12.47 15.04 19.69
CA PRO A 133 13.20 15.40 18.46
C PRO A 133 13.53 14.20 17.56
N ARG A 134 13.39 12.96 18.07
CA ARG A 134 13.54 11.76 17.25
C ARG A 134 12.37 11.59 16.26
N VAL A 135 11.24 12.27 16.46
CA VAL A 135 10.13 12.26 15.51
C VAL A 135 10.52 13.07 14.28
N ILE A 136 10.77 12.37 13.17
CA ILE A 136 11.28 12.99 11.96
C ILE A 136 10.20 13.30 10.93
N GLY A 137 9.01 12.66 11.03
CA GLY A 137 7.97 12.85 10.03
C GLY A 137 6.83 11.85 10.10
N ILE A 138 6.24 11.58 8.95
CA ILE A 138 5.02 10.79 8.76
C ILE A 138 5.34 9.54 7.94
N ALA A 139 4.79 8.39 8.34
CA ALA A 139 4.84 7.16 7.57
C ALA A 139 3.43 6.75 7.11
N TYR A 140 3.22 6.66 5.80
CA TYR A 140 2.01 6.18 5.17
C TYR A 140 2.12 4.66 5.02
N THR A 141 1.28 3.90 5.75
CA THR A 141 1.48 2.45 5.94
C THR A 141 0.20 1.72 6.38
N TYR A 142 0.30 0.51 6.92
CA TYR A 142 -0.71 -0.39 7.47
C TYR A 142 -1.63 -1.03 6.43
N ASN A 143 -2.36 -0.25 5.63
CA ASN A 143 -3.09 -0.70 4.43
C ASN A 143 -2.25 -0.43 3.16
N GLU A 144 -2.89 -0.13 2.03
CA GLU A 144 -2.17 0.31 0.82
C GLU A 144 -2.33 1.82 0.62
N PRO A 145 -1.31 2.62 0.95
CA PRO A 145 -1.40 4.08 0.83
C PRO A 145 -1.52 4.57 -0.61
N LEU A 146 -0.98 3.85 -1.62
CA LEU A 146 -1.09 4.25 -3.02
C LEU A 146 -2.52 4.12 -3.58
N ALA A 147 -3.40 3.38 -2.91
CA ALA A 147 -4.83 3.37 -3.24
C ALA A 147 -5.49 4.74 -2.98
N CYS A 148 -4.90 5.55 -2.09
CA CYS A 148 -5.32 6.92 -1.76
C CYS A 148 -4.14 7.90 -1.92
N TRP A 149 -3.43 7.80 -3.03
CA TRP A 149 -2.20 8.54 -3.28
C TRP A 149 -2.37 10.07 -3.22
N GLU A 150 -3.56 10.59 -3.48
CA GLU A 150 -3.84 12.03 -3.40
C GLU A 150 -3.66 12.55 -1.98
N TYR A 151 -4.15 11.78 -0.98
CA TYR A 151 -3.96 12.13 0.44
C TYR A 151 -2.48 12.05 0.83
N VAL A 152 -1.77 11.00 0.39
CA VAL A 152 -0.33 10.88 0.59
C VAL A 152 0.41 12.09 0.01
N ARG A 153 0.11 12.46 -1.24
CA ARG A 153 0.73 13.61 -1.94
C ARG A 153 0.48 14.92 -1.18
N ASP A 154 -0.77 15.17 -0.79
CA ASP A 154 -1.15 16.45 -0.19
C ASP A 154 -0.54 16.59 1.21
N CYS A 155 -0.56 15.52 2.02
CA CYS A 155 0.16 15.47 3.30
C CYS A 155 1.67 15.63 3.10
N ALA A 156 2.28 14.95 2.12
CA ALA A 156 3.71 14.97 1.90
C ALA A 156 4.23 16.36 1.52
N ARG A 157 3.49 17.09 0.68
CA ARG A 157 3.81 18.48 0.35
C ARG A 157 3.80 19.39 1.57
N LEU A 158 2.76 19.27 2.40
CA LEU A 158 2.66 20.06 3.63
C LEU A 158 3.74 19.67 4.65
N ALA A 159 4.03 18.38 4.80
CA ALA A 159 5.09 17.86 5.67
C ALA A 159 6.46 18.43 5.28
N HIS A 160 6.83 18.41 4.00
CA HIS A 160 8.06 19.00 3.50
C HIS A 160 8.13 20.51 3.75
N ALA A 161 7.02 21.25 3.55
CA ALA A 161 6.97 22.68 3.85
C ALA A 161 7.20 23.02 5.36
N ARG A 162 7.05 22.01 6.23
CA ARG A 162 7.31 22.09 7.68
C ARG A 162 8.60 21.38 8.09
N GLY A 163 9.44 20.95 7.14
CA GLY A 163 10.70 20.28 7.40
C GLY A 163 10.54 18.89 8.02
N LEU A 164 9.38 18.24 7.83
CA LEU A 164 9.11 16.86 8.19
C LEU A 164 9.47 15.92 7.01
N ARG A 165 9.73 14.66 7.32
CA ARG A 165 10.05 13.62 6.36
C ARG A 165 8.84 12.75 6.03
N ASN A 166 8.82 12.20 4.82
CA ASN A 166 7.75 11.35 4.32
C ASN A 166 8.27 9.94 4.04
N VAL A 167 7.68 8.96 4.69
CA VAL A 167 8.02 7.54 4.56
C VAL A 167 6.85 6.80 3.93
N LEU A 168 7.10 6.01 2.90
CA LEU A 168 6.10 5.20 2.22
C LEU A 168 6.37 3.71 2.46
N VAL A 169 5.37 2.98 2.95
CA VAL A 169 5.40 1.51 3.03
C VAL A 169 4.24 0.97 2.19
N SER A 170 4.56 0.32 1.09
CA SER A 170 3.57 -0.02 0.05
C SER A 170 3.85 -1.37 -0.58
N ASN A 171 2.81 -2.00 -1.13
CA ASN A 171 2.93 -3.15 -2.01
C ASN A 171 3.42 -2.78 -3.42
N GLY A 172 3.58 -1.50 -3.71
CA GLY A 172 4.11 -1.00 -4.98
C GLY A 172 3.17 -1.12 -6.18
N MET A 173 1.94 -1.59 -6.00
CA MET A 173 1.01 -1.82 -7.11
C MET A 173 0.26 -0.54 -7.48
N ALA A 174 0.92 0.31 -8.26
CA ALA A 174 0.40 1.58 -8.73
C ALA A 174 0.72 1.80 -10.22
N SER A 175 -0.04 2.66 -10.88
CA SER A 175 0.29 3.10 -12.24
C SER A 175 1.49 4.06 -12.24
N PRO A 176 2.27 4.14 -13.32
CA PRO A 176 3.40 5.07 -13.42
C PRO A 176 3.01 6.53 -13.20
N SER A 177 1.79 6.91 -13.59
CA SER A 177 1.26 8.27 -13.37
C SER A 177 1.07 8.60 -11.88
N VAL A 178 0.69 7.63 -11.06
CA VAL A 178 0.58 7.78 -9.60
C VAL A 178 1.97 7.98 -8.99
N ILE A 179 2.95 7.15 -9.37
CA ILE A 179 4.32 7.26 -8.85
C ILE A 179 4.94 8.61 -9.24
N ALA A 180 4.71 9.08 -10.47
CA ALA A 180 5.18 10.39 -10.92
C ALA A 180 4.62 11.56 -10.08
N GLN A 181 3.39 11.44 -9.53
CA GLN A 181 2.81 12.45 -8.62
C GLN A 181 3.49 12.50 -7.25
N LEU A 182 4.22 11.45 -6.86
CA LEU A 182 4.91 11.33 -5.58
C LEU A 182 6.43 11.53 -5.70
N SER A 183 6.96 11.62 -6.92
CA SER A 183 8.40 11.87 -7.15
C SER A 183 8.86 13.13 -6.45
N GLY A 184 10.00 13.04 -5.74
CA GLY A 184 10.58 14.11 -4.94
C GLY A 184 9.83 14.43 -3.64
N LEU A 185 8.72 13.72 -3.33
CA LEU A 185 7.94 13.92 -2.10
C LEU A 185 8.17 12.82 -1.05
N ILE A 186 8.71 11.68 -1.43
CA ILE A 186 8.97 10.54 -0.55
C ILE A 186 10.46 10.48 -0.23
N ASP A 187 10.81 10.70 1.04
CA ASP A 187 12.21 10.70 1.50
C ASP A 187 12.76 9.29 1.69
N ALA A 188 11.91 8.34 2.11
CA ALA A 188 12.27 6.93 2.20
C ALA A 188 11.06 6.04 1.89
N ALA A 189 11.31 4.91 1.24
CA ALA A 189 10.28 3.94 0.92
C ALA A 189 10.73 2.52 1.27
N ASN A 190 9.78 1.71 1.77
CA ASN A 190 9.91 0.26 1.75
C ASN A 190 8.83 -0.32 0.84
N ILE A 191 9.24 -1.05 -0.19
CA ILE A 191 8.32 -1.66 -1.14
C ILE A 191 8.36 -3.19 -1.00
N ASP A 192 7.19 -3.77 -0.89
CA ASP A 192 7.05 -5.23 -0.80
C ASP A 192 7.19 -5.88 -2.19
N LEU A 193 8.31 -6.53 -2.47
CA LEU A 193 8.46 -7.47 -3.58
C LEU A 193 8.07 -8.86 -3.07
N LYS A 194 6.78 -9.22 -3.22
CA LYS A 194 6.17 -10.33 -2.45
C LYS A 194 6.51 -11.71 -2.96
N ALA A 195 6.78 -11.86 -4.25
CA ALA A 195 7.10 -13.13 -4.88
C ALA A 195 7.70 -12.88 -6.27
N ARG A 196 8.14 -13.96 -6.93
CA ARG A 196 8.55 -13.97 -8.33
C ARG A 196 7.48 -14.59 -9.21
N GLY A 197 7.21 -13.95 -10.36
CA GLY A 197 6.39 -14.49 -11.42
C GLY A 197 4.92 -14.08 -11.38
N ALA A 198 4.36 -13.91 -12.57
CA ALA A 198 2.98 -13.42 -12.76
C ALA A 198 1.93 -14.32 -12.09
N ALA A 199 2.14 -15.65 -12.07
CA ALA A 199 1.21 -16.59 -11.44
C ALA A 199 1.15 -16.41 -9.92
N ALA A 200 2.31 -16.25 -9.27
CA ALA A 200 2.39 -15.97 -7.83
C ALA A 200 1.69 -14.65 -7.50
N TYR A 201 1.98 -13.59 -8.25
CA TYR A 201 1.31 -12.30 -8.06
C TYR A 201 -0.18 -12.34 -8.32
N ALA A 202 -0.64 -13.08 -9.35
CA ALA A 202 -2.08 -13.26 -9.59
C ALA A 202 -2.81 -13.92 -8.41
N SER A 203 -2.17 -14.87 -7.72
CA SER A 203 -2.72 -15.49 -6.51
C SER A 203 -2.88 -14.51 -5.34
N LEU A 204 -2.08 -13.45 -5.32
CA LEU A 204 -2.14 -12.35 -4.35
C LEU A 204 -3.09 -11.22 -4.81
N GLY A 205 -3.71 -11.36 -5.98
CA GLY A 205 -4.50 -10.31 -6.60
C GLY A 205 -3.65 -9.13 -7.06
N GLY A 206 -2.39 -9.36 -7.42
CA GLY A 206 -1.41 -8.34 -7.79
C GLY A 206 -0.87 -8.49 -9.20
N ASP A 207 0.07 -7.60 -9.55
CA ASP A 207 0.80 -7.56 -10.82
C ASP A 207 2.29 -7.26 -10.55
N GLU A 208 3.17 -8.22 -10.83
CA GLU A 208 4.61 -8.10 -10.59
C GLU A 208 5.24 -6.98 -11.39
N ALA A 209 4.84 -6.83 -12.66
CA ALA A 209 5.44 -5.84 -13.55
C ALA A 209 5.22 -4.41 -13.03
N SER A 210 4.02 -4.12 -12.50
CA SER A 210 3.72 -2.85 -11.86
C SER A 210 4.56 -2.61 -10.61
N VAL A 211 4.74 -3.63 -9.76
CA VAL A 211 5.56 -3.52 -8.54
C VAL A 211 7.02 -3.27 -8.89
N ARG A 212 7.59 -4.02 -9.84
CA ARG A 212 8.95 -3.80 -10.32
C ARG A 212 9.13 -2.42 -10.95
N ALA A 213 8.15 -1.93 -11.70
CA ALA A 213 8.19 -0.58 -12.26
C ALA A 213 8.20 0.51 -11.15
N THR A 214 7.42 0.33 -10.09
CA THR A 214 7.42 1.21 -8.92
C THR A 214 8.77 1.19 -8.20
N ILE A 215 9.35 0.02 -7.94
CA ILE A 215 10.67 -0.13 -7.33
C ILE A 215 11.73 0.57 -8.19
N ALA A 216 11.73 0.34 -9.50
CA ALA A 216 12.69 0.96 -10.42
C ALA A 216 12.56 2.50 -10.44
N ALA A 217 11.34 3.02 -10.43
CA ALA A 217 11.08 4.46 -10.41
C ALA A 217 11.57 5.11 -9.09
N LEU A 218 11.34 4.47 -7.94
CA LEU A 218 11.81 4.97 -6.65
C LEU A 218 13.33 4.82 -6.50
N ALA A 219 13.94 3.77 -7.07
CA ALA A 219 15.40 3.60 -7.11
C ALA A 219 16.08 4.69 -7.94
N ALA A 220 15.40 5.22 -8.96
CA ALA A 220 15.89 6.30 -9.80
C ALA A 220 15.61 7.70 -9.24
N ASP A 221 14.76 7.84 -8.22
CA ASP A 221 14.47 9.13 -7.58
C ASP A 221 15.60 9.51 -6.63
N PRO A 222 16.34 10.62 -6.89
CA PRO A 222 17.51 10.99 -6.09
C PRO A 222 17.18 11.41 -4.65
N VAL A 223 15.91 11.67 -4.35
CA VAL A 223 15.46 12.06 -3.01
C VAL A 223 15.12 10.83 -2.17
N CYS A 224 14.65 9.74 -2.80
CA CYS A 224 14.11 8.59 -2.11
C CYS A 224 15.19 7.59 -1.70
N HIS A 225 15.33 7.32 -0.40
CA HIS A 225 16.04 6.13 0.09
C HIS A 225 15.12 4.92 -0.03
N LEU A 226 15.46 3.97 -0.89
CA LEU A 226 14.65 2.77 -1.13
C LEU A 226 15.21 1.56 -0.39
N GLU A 227 14.34 0.87 0.36
CA GLU A 227 14.57 -0.49 0.85
C GLU A 227 13.46 -1.40 0.29
N VAL A 228 13.74 -2.68 0.12
CA VAL A 228 12.78 -3.65 -0.44
C VAL A 228 12.59 -4.81 0.52
N THR A 229 11.35 -5.28 0.68
CA THR A 229 11.02 -6.39 1.58
C THR A 229 10.37 -7.54 0.83
N THR A 230 10.80 -8.77 1.13
CA THR A 230 10.06 -9.99 0.80
C THR A 230 9.69 -10.71 2.10
N LEU A 231 8.39 -10.88 2.33
CA LEU A 231 7.90 -11.83 3.33
C LEU A 231 8.11 -13.25 2.76
N VAL A 232 8.95 -14.03 3.41
CA VAL A 232 9.25 -15.40 2.99
C VAL A 232 8.12 -16.32 3.45
N VAL A 233 7.22 -16.65 2.52
CA VAL A 233 6.02 -17.48 2.77
C VAL A 233 6.23 -18.86 2.20
N PRO A 234 6.07 -19.94 2.97
CA PRO A 234 6.24 -21.32 2.49
C PRO A 234 5.35 -21.61 1.27
N GLY A 235 5.98 -22.14 0.21
CA GLY A 235 5.32 -22.48 -1.05
C GLY A 235 4.97 -21.30 -1.95
N LEU A 236 5.37 -20.06 -1.60
CA LEU A 236 5.12 -18.87 -2.42
C LEU A 236 6.40 -18.10 -2.75
N SER A 237 7.26 -17.86 -1.77
CA SER A 237 8.44 -16.99 -1.90
C SER A 237 9.65 -17.54 -1.12
N ASP A 238 9.67 -18.84 -0.86
CA ASP A 238 10.72 -19.55 -0.11
C ASP A 238 11.67 -20.38 -1.00
N ALA A 239 11.53 -20.31 -2.33
CA ALA A 239 12.44 -20.96 -3.26
C ALA A 239 13.73 -20.14 -3.43
N ALA A 240 14.88 -20.84 -3.39
CA ALA A 240 16.19 -20.20 -3.52
C ALA A 240 16.39 -19.54 -4.90
N GLU A 241 15.87 -20.15 -5.95
CA GLU A 241 15.93 -19.65 -7.32
C GLU A 241 15.14 -18.35 -7.50
N ASP A 242 14.01 -18.20 -6.79
CA ASP A 242 13.19 -17.01 -6.85
C ASP A 242 13.88 -15.84 -6.11
N VAL A 243 14.46 -16.12 -4.94
CA VAL A 243 15.23 -15.10 -4.19
C VAL A 243 16.50 -14.70 -4.93
N ASP A 244 17.16 -15.64 -5.62
CA ASP A 244 18.34 -15.36 -6.43
C ASP A 244 18.02 -14.42 -7.59
N GLU A 245 16.92 -14.66 -8.30
CA GLU A 245 16.45 -13.81 -9.41
C GLU A 245 16.03 -12.42 -8.91
N MET A 246 15.21 -12.36 -7.84
CA MET A 246 14.77 -11.10 -7.27
C MET A 246 15.94 -10.24 -6.77
N ALA A 247 16.91 -10.85 -6.08
CA ALA A 247 18.10 -10.16 -5.59
C ALA A 247 19.01 -9.72 -6.74
N GLY A 248 19.18 -10.56 -7.77
CA GLY A 248 19.93 -10.21 -8.97
C GLY A 248 19.30 -9.05 -9.74
N TRP A 249 17.98 -9.04 -9.87
CA TRP A 249 17.25 -7.94 -10.49
C TRP A 249 17.39 -6.64 -9.68
N LEU A 250 17.24 -6.68 -8.35
CA LEU A 250 17.46 -5.52 -7.48
C LEU A 250 18.88 -4.97 -7.61
N ALA A 251 19.88 -5.85 -7.64
CA ALA A 251 21.30 -5.47 -7.83
C ALA A 251 21.55 -4.81 -9.18
N GLY A 252 20.77 -5.19 -10.21
CA GLY A 252 20.78 -4.53 -11.52
C GLY A 252 20.31 -3.06 -11.46
N LEU A 253 19.47 -2.69 -10.49
CA LEU A 253 19.09 -1.30 -10.22
C LEU A 253 20.16 -0.61 -9.36
N SER A 254 20.52 -1.21 -8.24
CA SER A 254 21.63 -0.82 -7.38
C SER A 254 21.98 -1.96 -6.40
N PRO A 255 23.25 -2.38 -6.30
CA PRO A 255 23.68 -3.38 -5.31
C PRO A 255 23.61 -2.88 -3.86
N ASP A 256 23.38 -1.59 -3.65
CA ASP A 256 23.27 -0.94 -2.35
C ASP A 256 21.83 -0.88 -1.80
N ILE A 257 20.81 -1.29 -2.57
CA ILE A 257 19.45 -1.38 -2.07
C ILE A 257 19.38 -2.40 -0.92
N PRO A 258 19.02 -1.99 0.31
CA PRO A 258 18.84 -2.92 1.40
C PRO A 258 17.66 -3.84 1.12
N TYR A 259 17.86 -5.14 1.27
CA TYR A 259 16.86 -6.16 1.03
C TYR A 259 16.51 -6.90 2.33
N HIS A 260 15.23 -6.84 2.71
CA HIS A 260 14.71 -7.48 3.90
C HIS A 260 14.03 -8.81 3.54
N LEU A 261 14.54 -9.89 4.10
CA LEU A 261 13.86 -11.18 4.10
C LEU A 261 13.20 -11.38 5.47
N THR A 262 11.88 -11.25 5.52
CA THR A 262 11.13 -11.30 6.76
C THR A 262 10.42 -12.63 6.95
N ARG A 263 10.42 -13.11 8.19
CA ARG A 263 9.80 -14.37 8.55
C ARG A 263 8.28 -14.27 8.50
N PHE A 264 7.63 -15.20 7.80
CA PHE A 264 6.18 -15.35 7.85
C PHE A 264 5.73 -16.02 9.16
N PHE A 265 4.62 -15.50 9.70
CA PHE A 265 3.84 -16.12 10.76
C PHE A 265 2.40 -16.32 10.30
N PRO A 266 1.74 -17.43 10.72
CA PRO A 266 0.35 -17.71 10.35
C PRO A 266 -0.60 -16.57 10.70
N ARG A 267 -1.39 -16.14 9.71
CA ARG A 267 -2.38 -15.07 9.85
C ARG A 267 -3.47 -15.21 8.80
N PHE A 268 -4.64 -14.61 9.10
CA PHE A 268 -5.79 -14.48 8.20
C PHE A 268 -6.18 -15.84 7.58
N ARG A 269 -6.15 -15.97 6.24
CA ARG A 269 -6.53 -17.19 5.51
C ARG A 269 -5.44 -18.27 5.53
N MET A 270 -4.28 -17.95 6.09
CA MET A 270 -3.17 -18.88 6.30
C MET A 270 -2.91 -19.12 7.80
N ALA A 271 -3.95 -19.05 8.64
CA ALA A 271 -3.85 -19.25 10.09
C ALA A 271 -3.36 -20.65 10.48
N ASP A 272 -3.63 -21.66 9.66
CA ASP A 272 -3.24 -23.05 9.88
C ASP A 272 -1.87 -23.41 9.28
N ALA A 273 -1.21 -22.46 8.58
CA ALA A 273 0.11 -22.69 7.99
C ALA A 273 1.19 -22.74 9.08
N GLN A 274 2.37 -23.28 8.73
CA GLN A 274 3.53 -23.22 9.63
C GLN A 274 4.34 -21.94 9.39
N PRO A 275 4.92 -21.34 10.44
CA PRO A 275 5.83 -20.22 10.27
C PRO A 275 7.09 -20.67 9.51
N THR A 276 7.66 -19.79 8.70
CA THR A 276 8.89 -20.09 7.96
C THR A 276 10.02 -20.46 8.93
N PRO A 277 10.73 -21.58 8.73
CA PRO A 277 11.89 -21.92 9.55
C PRO A 277 12.99 -20.84 9.46
N VAL A 278 13.62 -20.52 10.58
CA VAL A 278 14.73 -19.52 10.60
C VAL A 278 15.92 -19.99 9.75
N ALA A 279 16.15 -21.30 9.65
CA ALA A 279 17.16 -21.87 8.77
C ALA A 279 16.94 -21.47 7.31
N THR A 280 15.70 -21.60 6.81
CA THR A 280 15.30 -21.18 5.45
C THR A 280 15.63 -19.70 5.21
N LEU A 281 15.30 -18.81 6.17
CA LEU A 281 15.62 -17.39 5.99
C LEU A 281 17.14 -17.16 5.90
N ARG A 282 17.94 -17.90 6.69
CA ARG A 282 19.42 -17.78 6.67
C ARG A 282 20.01 -18.26 5.34
N GLU A 283 19.48 -19.37 4.82
CA GLU A 283 19.86 -19.92 3.50
C GLU A 283 19.53 -18.92 2.38
N LEU A 284 18.31 -18.40 2.36
CA LEU A 284 17.87 -17.42 1.37
C LEU A 284 18.66 -16.10 1.48
N ALA A 285 19.00 -15.68 2.69
CA ALA A 285 19.85 -14.50 2.87
C ALA A 285 21.28 -14.74 2.33
N ALA A 286 21.81 -15.94 2.45
CA ALA A 286 23.10 -16.28 1.84
C ALA A 286 23.02 -16.23 0.30
N VAL A 287 21.91 -16.66 -0.28
CA VAL A 287 21.62 -16.53 -1.72
C VAL A 287 21.58 -15.05 -2.13
N ALA A 288 20.77 -14.24 -1.48
CA ALA A 288 20.61 -12.82 -1.81
C ALA A 288 21.93 -12.01 -1.66
N ARG A 289 22.76 -12.36 -0.68
CA ARG A 289 24.09 -11.73 -0.47
C ARG A 289 25.10 -11.98 -1.58
N ARG A 290 24.83 -12.87 -2.52
CA ARG A 290 25.65 -13.00 -3.75
C ARG A 290 25.50 -11.79 -4.67
N HIS A 291 24.41 -11.06 -4.55
CA HIS A 291 24.03 -9.94 -5.42
C HIS A 291 24.02 -8.59 -4.69
N LEU A 292 23.53 -8.55 -3.44
CA LEU A 292 23.27 -7.33 -2.69
C LEU A 292 24.21 -7.19 -1.49
N ARG A 293 24.68 -5.95 -1.25
CA ARG A 293 25.61 -5.63 -0.15
C ARG A 293 24.94 -5.64 1.23
N CYS A 294 23.64 -5.39 1.28
CA CYS A 294 22.88 -5.30 2.53
C CYS A 294 21.65 -6.21 2.47
N VAL A 295 21.70 -7.35 3.17
CA VAL A 295 20.56 -8.28 3.32
C VAL A 295 20.27 -8.45 4.81
N LEU A 296 19.06 -8.12 5.21
CA LEU A 296 18.59 -8.07 6.58
C LEU A 296 17.54 -9.16 6.82
N LEU A 297 17.56 -9.77 8.00
CA LEU A 297 16.53 -10.71 8.43
C LEU A 297 15.57 -10.01 9.39
N GLY A 298 14.26 -10.17 9.14
CA GLY A 298 13.22 -9.64 10.00
C GLY A 298 12.39 -10.73 10.68
N ASN A 299 11.81 -10.42 11.82
CA ASN A 299 10.94 -11.32 12.59
C ASN A 299 11.63 -12.64 13.02
N VAL A 300 12.93 -12.60 13.33
CA VAL A 300 13.76 -13.75 13.77
C VAL A 300 14.15 -13.63 15.23
#